data_fa1f6e7d3de6d106cf72887035ff63aa
#
_entry.id   fa1f6e7d3de6d106cf72887035ff63aa
#
_cell.length_a   1.000
_cell.length_b   1.000
_cell.length_c   1.000
_cell.angle_alpha   90.00
_cell.angle_beta   90.00
_cell.angle_gamma   90.00
#
_symmetry.space_group_name_H-M   'P 1'
#
loop_
_entity.id
_entity.type
_entity.pdbx_description
1 polymer ?
#
loop_
_entity_poly.entity_id
_entity_poly.type
_entity_poly.pdbx_seq_one_letter_code
_entity_poly.pdbx_strand_id
1 'polypeptide(L)'
;MDTHAPYDKPKRTPRLPRRLRPLRLLAAAATAALTLTAGLTTPLNPAPQSAQAAADDGKDVLTVAVAQSVDSLSPFLATRLVSTSIHRLMYEYLTNYDPKDNRAIPGLATKWEPSADKLTWTYTIRDNSKWSDGKQATAEDAAWTFNKMMTDDGAATANGSFVANFREVTAPSPTKLVIELKKPQATMAALDVPIVPKHVWENVGDFSKFNNDRTYPIVGNGPFVVTDYAADSFVRLKANTSFWRGAPKFDELVFRYYKDQDAAVAALRKGEVSFVAGAPALTPAQAASLEGEENIKVNDAPGRRFYALATNPGARAKDGEKFGDGHESLLDQQVRQALFMAVDRKTIIDKVFQGYAVEGEGYVPPRFSTYHWKPTDGQKLSYAPDKASQLLDEAGYKKNADGKRVGKDGKPINYRILCHATDPQDKAVGKYLQEWWGELGIGVTLNCLDNVTDPWLAGEYDLAFDGWSVNPDPDFVLSIHTCAALPATPKDTGATDNFICDKRYDELYGKQLAEYDAAKRADLVKQLQSRLYDTGYMNVMAYPNAVEAYRTDQIESITTMPRDAGNIYGQDGYWSWWSATPAAVGEASEESSSAGVIIGIVAGVVVLAGVGSFFGMRRRASAEDRE
;
A
#
# COMPACT_ATOMS: atom_id res chain seq x y z
N MET A 1 -49.45 -18.98 -32.00
CA MET A 1 -49.74 -20.11 -31.12
C MET A 1 -48.72 -19.97 -29.99
N ASP A 2 -49.01 -19.14 -29.00
CA ASP A 2 -49.59 -19.49 -27.69
C ASP A 2 -48.62 -20.36 -26.88
N THR A 3 -48.13 -19.98 -25.69
CA THR A 3 -48.80 -19.37 -24.55
C THR A 3 -47.77 -18.84 -23.55
N HIS A 4 -48.06 -17.69 -23.00
CA HIS A 4 -47.45 -17.10 -21.81
C HIS A 4 -47.86 -17.86 -20.53
N ALA A 5 -46.94 -17.96 -19.55
CA ALA A 5 -47.29 -18.12 -18.15
C ALA A 5 -46.46 -17.18 -17.28
N PRO A 6 -47.06 -16.47 -16.32
CA PRO A 6 -46.42 -15.40 -15.57
C PRO A 6 -45.78 -15.92 -14.28
N TYR A 7 -44.63 -15.33 -13.92
CA TYR A 7 -43.93 -15.60 -12.66
C TYR A 7 -44.52 -14.75 -11.52
N ASP A 8 -44.92 -15.42 -10.46
CA ASP A 8 -45.64 -14.91 -9.29
C ASP A 8 -44.68 -14.27 -8.29
N LYS A 9 -45.02 -13.10 -7.75
CA LYS A 9 -44.29 -12.38 -6.72
C LYS A 9 -44.62 -12.94 -5.34
N PRO A 10 -43.66 -13.12 -4.41
CA PRO A 10 -43.97 -13.50 -3.03
C PRO A 10 -44.51 -12.31 -2.22
N LYS A 11 -45.58 -12.60 -1.49
CA LYS A 11 -46.37 -11.70 -0.63
C LYS A 11 -45.60 -11.27 0.60
N ARG A 12 -45.68 -9.96 0.91
CA ARG A 12 -45.24 -9.35 2.18
C ARG A 12 -46.17 -9.78 3.33
N THR A 13 -45.61 -10.23 4.44
CA THR A 13 -46.32 -10.39 5.74
C THR A 13 -46.21 -9.13 6.59
N PRO A 14 -47.24 -8.78 7.38
CA PRO A 14 -47.32 -7.51 8.06
C PRO A 14 -46.62 -7.52 9.45
N ARG A 15 -46.03 -6.37 9.80
CA ARG A 15 -45.45 -6.07 11.12
C ARG A 15 -46.56 -5.83 12.16
N LEU A 16 -46.44 -6.44 13.35
CA LEU A 16 -47.21 -6.11 14.56
C LEU A 16 -46.41 -5.20 15.49
N PRO A 17 -47.08 -4.36 16.31
CA PRO A 17 -46.48 -3.23 17.00
C PRO A 17 -45.89 -3.58 18.38
N ARG A 18 -44.83 -2.85 18.74
CA ARG A 18 -44.24 -2.79 20.08
C ARG A 18 -45.24 -2.25 21.10
N ARG A 19 -45.44 -2.96 22.20
CA ARG A 19 -45.99 -2.43 23.45
C ARG A 19 -44.90 -2.33 24.51
N LEU A 20 -44.74 -1.13 25.06
CA LEU A 20 -44.03 -0.78 26.27
C LEU A 20 -44.84 -1.13 27.52
N ARG A 21 -44.18 -1.57 28.60
CA ARG A 21 -44.44 -1.27 30.02
C ARG A 21 -43.77 -2.28 30.98
N PRO A 22 -43.62 -1.98 32.32
CA PRO A 22 -42.57 -1.17 32.93
C PRO A 22 -41.81 -1.93 34.08
N LEU A 23 -40.86 -1.21 34.68
CA LEU A 23 -40.12 -1.57 35.92
C LEU A 23 -41.00 -2.08 37.07
N ARG A 24 -40.47 -3.08 37.81
CA ARG A 24 -40.64 -3.16 39.28
C ARG A 24 -39.36 -3.74 39.90
N LEU A 25 -38.80 -2.93 40.81
CA LEU A 25 -37.86 -3.32 41.86
C LEU A 25 -38.57 -4.25 42.85
N LEU A 26 -37.85 -5.22 43.42
CA LEU A 26 -37.96 -5.57 44.83
C LEU A 26 -36.74 -6.39 45.26
N ALA A 27 -36.10 -5.90 46.31
CA ALA A 27 -35.05 -6.55 47.08
C ALA A 27 -35.64 -7.56 48.05
N ALA A 28 -34.93 -8.62 48.33
CA ALA A 28 -34.99 -9.32 49.61
C ALA A 28 -33.69 -10.10 49.88
N ALA A 29 -33.24 -9.95 51.06
CA ALA A 29 -31.97 -10.35 51.64
C ALA A 29 -32.01 -11.76 52.28
N ALA A 30 -30.81 -12.26 52.47
CA ALA A 30 -30.27 -12.98 53.62
C ALA A 30 -30.58 -14.49 53.82
N THR A 31 -29.57 -15.15 54.02
CA THR A 31 -29.08 -16.00 55.11
C THR A 31 -28.65 -17.42 54.74
N ALA A 32 -27.41 -17.63 55.05
CA ALA A 32 -26.77 -18.67 55.87
C ALA A 32 -26.45 -20.04 55.30
N ALA A 33 -25.24 -20.28 55.30
CA ALA A 33 -24.35 -21.17 56.04
C ALA A 33 -24.03 -22.55 55.46
N LEU A 34 -22.74 -22.72 55.34
CA LEU A 34 -21.90 -23.94 55.46
C LEU A 34 -22.50 -25.30 55.06
N THR A 35 -21.84 -25.97 54.08
CA THR A 35 -21.02 -27.19 54.33
C THR A 35 -20.39 -27.74 53.05
N LEU A 36 -19.14 -28.16 53.21
CA LEU A 36 -18.39 -29.26 52.61
C LEU A 36 -18.16 -29.35 51.08
N THR A 37 -16.93 -29.13 50.74
CA THR A 37 -15.99 -29.95 49.92
C THR A 37 -16.57 -31.05 49.04
N ALA A 38 -16.49 -30.83 47.73
CA ALA A 38 -16.08 -31.84 46.75
C ALA A 38 -15.71 -31.15 45.44
N GLY A 39 -14.55 -31.48 44.91
CA GLY A 39 -13.94 -30.82 43.74
C GLY A 39 -14.74 -30.94 42.45
N LEU A 40 -14.83 -29.82 41.78
CA LEU A 40 -15.10 -29.73 40.34
C LEU A 40 -14.13 -28.72 39.78
N THR A 41 -13.07 -29.23 39.18
CA THR A 41 -12.16 -28.47 38.34
C THR A 41 -12.89 -28.07 37.04
N THR A 42 -13.40 -26.86 37.00
CA THR A 42 -13.74 -26.22 35.72
C THR A 42 -12.44 -25.74 35.08
N PRO A 43 -12.18 -26.01 33.78
CA PRO A 43 -11.03 -25.42 33.13
C PRO A 43 -11.27 -23.92 32.99
N LEU A 44 -10.46 -23.13 33.69
CA LEU A 44 -10.31 -21.71 33.41
C LEU A 44 -9.81 -21.59 31.95
N ASN A 45 -10.59 -20.98 31.10
CA ASN A 45 -10.10 -20.53 29.81
C ASN A 45 -8.88 -19.64 30.07
N PRO A 46 -7.71 -19.93 29.51
CA PRO A 46 -6.59 -19.03 29.62
C PRO A 46 -6.97 -17.73 28.90
N ALA A 47 -6.84 -16.62 29.61
CA ALA A 47 -6.78 -15.31 28.97
C ALA A 47 -5.76 -15.38 27.82
N PRO A 48 -5.96 -14.62 26.71
CA PRO A 48 -4.98 -14.62 25.63
C PRO A 48 -3.62 -14.29 26.22
N GLN A 49 -2.73 -15.25 26.21
CA GLN A 49 -1.33 -15.04 26.57
C GLN A 49 -0.81 -13.97 25.62
N SER A 50 -0.52 -12.78 26.16
CA SER A 50 0.41 -11.86 25.54
C SER A 50 1.61 -12.70 25.12
N ALA A 51 1.91 -12.74 23.82
CA ALA A 51 3.06 -13.45 23.31
C ALA A 51 4.30 -12.87 24.00
N GLN A 52 4.75 -13.58 25.01
CA GLN A 52 5.96 -13.29 25.74
C GLN A 52 7.09 -13.39 24.73
N ALA A 53 7.93 -12.39 24.66
CA ALA A 53 9.15 -12.44 23.87
C ALA A 53 9.81 -13.80 24.13
N ALA A 54 10.00 -14.59 23.07
CA ALA A 54 10.72 -15.84 23.15
C ALA A 54 12.10 -15.51 23.76
N ALA A 55 12.50 -16.28 24.74
CA ALA A 55 13.82 -16.19 25.30
C ALA A 55 14.84 -16.20 24.16
N ASP A 56 15.81 -15.33 24.25
CA ASP A 56 16.93 -15.16 23.34
C ASP A 56 17.68 -16.50 23.21
N ASP A 57 17.38 -17.25 22.14
CA ASP A 57 18.08 -18.49 21.79
C ASP A 57 19.46 -18.18 21.15
N GLY A 58 19.97 -16.95 21.28
CA GLY A 58 21.19 -16.47 20.64
C GLY A 58 21.04 -16.27 19.14
N LYS A 59 19.81 -16.10 18.65
CA LYS A 59 19.51 -15.80 17.24
C LYS A 59 19.25 -14.33 17.03
N ASP A 60 19.78 -13.82 15.92
CA ASP A 60 19.49 -12.46 15.46
C ASP A 60 18.11 -12.39 14.79
N VAL A 61 17.13 -11.83 15.50
CA VAL A 61 15.74 -11.70 15.03
C VAL A 61 15.42 -10.25 14.73
N LEU A 62 15.06 -9.96 13.48
CA LEU A 62 14.57 -8.65 13.05
C LEU A 62 13.03 -8.66 13.07
N THR A 63 12.42 -7.84 13.92
CA THR A 63 10.96 -7.73 14.01
C THR A 63 10.45 -6.44 13.42
N VAL A 64 9.57 -6.55 12.41
CA VAL A 64 8.99 -5.44 11.66
C VAL A 64 7.52 -5.30 12.04
N ALA A 65 7.14 -4.18 12.64
CA ALA A 65 5.74 -3.84 12.85
C ALA A 65 5.11 -3.34 11.54
N VAL A 66 3.98 -3.93 11.15
CA VAL A 66 3.20 -3.55 9.98
C VAL A 66 1.76 -3.25 10.37
N ALA A 67 1.15 -2.21 9.79
CA ALA A 67 -0.24 -1.84 10.08
C ALA A 67 -1.25 -2.42 9.07
N GLN A 68 -0.78 -3.24 8.14
CA GLN A 68 -1.61 -3.93 7.15
C GLN A 68 -1.49 -5.43 7.36
N SER A 69 -2.63 -6.13 7.48
CA SER A 69 -2.65 -7.59 7.56
C SER A 69 -2.38 -8.24 6.20
N VAL A 70 -1.78 -9.42 6.21
CA VAL A 70 -1.55 -10.25 5.02
C VAL A 70 -2.90 -10.70 4.45
N ASP A 71 -3.14 -10.44 3.17
CA ASP A 71 -4.34 -10.92 2.46
C ASP A 71 -4.16 -12.34 1.93
N SER A 72 -2.96 -12.68 1.46
CA SER A 72 -2.62 -14.03 1.02
C SER A 72 -1.09 -14.23 0.99
N LEU A 73 -0.63 -15.46 1.22
CA LEU A 73 0.74 -15.91 0.94
C LEU A 73 0.86 -16.54 -0.46
N SER A 74 -0.23 -16.56 -1.22
CA SER A 74 -0.24 -16.96 -2.63
C SER A 74 0.10 -15.76 -3.52
N PRO A 75 1.18 -15.81 -4.34
CA PRO A 75 1.50 -14.72 -5.26
C PRO A 75 0.49 -14.55 -6.40
N PHE A 76 -0.42 -15.50 -6.57
CA PHE A 76 -1.51 -15.41 -7.55
C PHE A 76 -2.72 -14.61 -7.03
N LEU A 77 -2.86 -14.44 -5.70
CA LEU A 77 -4.01 -13.79 -5.07
C LEU A 77 -3.69 -12.47 -4.37
N ALA A 78 -2.47 -12.35 -3.84
CA ALA A 78 -2.10 -11.24 -2.97
C ALA A 78 -1.95 -9.92 -3.73
N THR A 79 -2.58 -8.88 -3.21
CA THR A 79 -2.54 -7.52 -3.77
C THR A 79 -2.04 -6.47 -2.77
N ARG A 80 -2.06 -6.79 -1.46
CA ARG A 80 -1.60 -5.86 -0.42
C ARG A 80 -0.09 -5.75 -0.38
N LEU A 81 0.40 -4.55 -0.08
CA LEU A 81 1.84 -4.26 -0.03
C LEU A 81 2.60 -5.17 0.95
N VAL A 82 2.04 -5.50 2.10
CA VAL A 82 2.68 -6.40 3.06
C VAL A 82 2.91 -7.79 2.45
N SER A 83 1.91 -8.33 1.76
CA SER A 83 2.00 -9.66 1.13
C SER A 83 2.96 -9.66 -0.04
N THR A 84 2.90 -8.65 -0.92
CA THR A 84 3.83 -8.54 -2.06
C THR A 84 5.27 -8.30 -1.60
N SER A 85 5.47 -7.55 -0.50
CA SER A 85 6.80 -7.40 0.13
C SER A 85 7.34 -8.73 0.67
N ILE A 86 6.47 -9.56 1.27
CA ILE A 86 6.84 -10.91 1.73
C ILE A 86 7.17 -11.81 0.53
N HIS A 87 6.40 -11.74 -0.57
CA HIS A 87 6.70 -12.53 -1.77
C HIS A 87 8.06 -12.20 -2.37
N ARG A 88 8.52 -10.95 -2.31
CA ARG A 88 9.88 -10.58 -2.73
C ARG A 88 10.98 -11.19 -1.88
N LEU A 89 10.66 -11.58 -0.66
CA LEU A 89 11.58 -12.32 0.22
C LEU A 89 11.54 -13.83 -0.01
N MET A 90 10.39 -14.35 -0.45
CA MET A 90 10.15 -15.78 -0.65
C MET A 90 10.61 -16.28 -2.02
N TYR A 91 10.42 -15.47 -3.06
CA TYR A 91 10.57 -15.87 -4.47
C TYR A 91 11.49 -14.93 -5.23
N GLU A 92 12.26 -15.49 -6.14
CA GLU A 92 12.95 -14.73 -7.17
C GLU A 92 11.99 -14.38 -8.32
N TYR A 93 12.27 -13.23 -8.91
CA TYR A 93 11.65 -12.72 -10.13
C TYR A 93 12.61 -12.95 -11.30
N LEU A 94 12.15 -12.85 -12.55
CA LEU A 94 13.06 -12.93 -13.69
C LEU A 94 14.15 -11.87 -13.60
N THR A 95 13.75 -10.65 -13.27
CA THR A 95 14.67 -9.53 -13.02
C THR A 95 14.38 -8.93 -11.64
N ASN A 96 15.37 -8.29 -11.06
CA ASN A 96 15.24 -7.46 -9.86
C ASN A 96 15.51 -6.01 -10.21
N TYR A 97 15.35 -5.11 -9.26
CA TYR A 97 15.70 -3.70 -9.44
C TYR A 97 16.96 -3.36 -8.64
N ASP A 98 17.86 -2.58 -9.28
CA ASP A 98 19.07 -2.08 -8.62
C ASP A 98 18.69 -1.12 -7.48
N PRO A 99 19.20 -1.34 -6.26
CA PRO A 99 18.88 -0.47 -5.13
C PRO A 99 19.40 0.96 -5.31
N LYS A 100 20.28 1.23 -6.27
CA LYS A 100 20.82 2.57 -6.50
C LYS A 100 19.88 3.45 -7.32
N ASP A 101 19.33 2.91 -8.43
CA ASP A 101 18.66 3.70 -9.45
C ASP A 101 17.36 3.05 -10.00
N ASN A 102 16.91 1.97 -9.40
CA ASN A 102 15.72 1.20 -9.77
C ASN A 102 15.73 0.62 -11.20
N ARG A 103 16.88 0.55 -11.89
CA ARG A 103 16.95 -0.13 -13.19
C ARG A 103 16.84 -1.64 -13.03
N ALA A 104 16.35 -2.32 -14.07
CA ALA A 104 16.31 -3.79 -14.08
C ALA A 104 17.71 -4.39 -14.07
N ILE A 105 17.93 -5.36 -13.17
CA ILE A 105 19.16 -6.13 -13.02
C ILE A 105 18.86 -7.63 -12.93
N PRO A 106 19.86 -8.52 -13.08
CA PRO A 106 19.67 -9.95 -12.98
C PRO A 106 19.00 -10.40 -11.66
N GLY A 107 17.91 -11.16 -11.79
CA GLY A 107 17.25 -11.96 -10.77
C GLY A 107 17.44 -13.45 -11.08
N LEU A 108 16.35 -14.20 -11.32
CA LEU A 108 16.41 -15.58 -11.78
C LEU A 108 16.99 -15.66 -13.20
N ALA A 109 16.71 -14.67 -14.06
CA ALA A 109 17.37 -14.51 -15.35
C ALA A 109 18.70 -13.73 -15.21
N THR A 110 19.75 -14.21 -15.88
CA THR A 110 21.06 -13.56 -15.93
C THR A 110 21.20 -12.62 -17.13
N LYS A 111 20.41 -12.87 -18.18
CA LYS A 111 20.37 -12.11 -19.44
C LYS A 111 18.97 -12.20 -20.03
N TRP A 112 18.55 -11.14 -20.72
CA TRP A 112 17.33 -11.10 -21.52
C TRP A 112 17.52 -10.23 -22.75
N GLU A 113 16.93 -10.66 -23.86
CA GLU A 113 17.06 -9.97 -25.13
C GLU A 113 15.83 -10.18 -26.02
N PRO A 114 15.36 -9.11 -26.69
CA PRO A 114 14.30 -9.23 -27.68
C PRO A 114 14.86 -9.70 -29.04
N SER A 115 14.00 -10.35 -29.83
CA SER A 115 14.23 -10.60 -31.26
C SER A 115 14.27 -9.28 -32.06
N ALA A 116 14.71 -9.36 -33.34
CA ALA A 116 14.76 -8.19 -34.20
C ALA A 116 13.39 -7.53 -34.45
N ASP A 117 12.34 -8.34 -34.56
CA ASP A 117 10.95 -7.90 -34.71
C ASP A 117 10.28 -7.47 -33.41
N LYS A 118 10.99 -7.61 -32.26
CA LYS A 118 10.51 -7.25 -30.92
C LYS A 118 9.31 -8.06 -30.42
N LEU A 119 9.00 -9.17 -31.04
CA LEU A 119 7.87 -10.04 -30.68
C LEU A 119 8.26 -11.26 -29.87
N THR A 120 9.55 -11.56 -29.74
CA THR A 120 10.04 -12.70 -28.97
C THR A 120 11.11 -12.24 -27.98
N TRP A 121 10.95 -12.58 -26.72
CA TRP A 121 11.95 -12.35 -25.69
C TRP A 121 12.58 -13.66 -25.23
N THR A 122 13.90 -13.70 -25.19
CA THR A 122 14.67 -14.84 -24.68
C THR A 122 15.34 -14.45 -23.37
N TYR A 123 15.11 -15.24 -22.32
CA TYR A 123 15.76 -15.10 -21.02
C TYR A 123 16.70 -16.27 -20.79
N THR A 124 17.91 -15.99 -20.32
CA THR A 124 18.86 -17.01 -19.85
C THR A 124 18.69 -17.16 -18.34
N ILE A 125 18.20 -18.30 -17.91
CA ILE A 125 17.96 -18.60 -16.49
C ILE A 125 19.25 -19.12 -15.85
N ARG A 126 19.54 -18.71 -14.63
CA ARG A 126 20.71 -19.14 -13.86
C ARG A 126 20.63 -20.61 -13.48
N ASP A 127 21.78 -21.23 -13.36
CA ASP A 127 21.92 -22.63 -12.96
C ASP A 127 22.33 -22.83 -11.49
N ASN A 128 22.48 -21.73 -10.73
CA ASN A 128 22.88 -21.74 -9.33
C ASN A 128 21.77 -21.30 -8.36
N SER A 129 20.52 -21.21 -8.80
CA SER A 129 19.36 -20.94 -7.94
C SER A 129 18.64 -22.25 -7.60
N LYS A 130 18.44 -22.50 -6.32
CA LYS A 130 17.70 -23.67 -5.83
C LYS A 130 16.51 -23.26 -5.01
N TRP A 131 15.45 -24.03 -5.08
CA TRP A 131 14.35 -24.00 -4.15
C TRP A 131 14.82 -24.44 -2.75
N SER A 132 14.14 -24.00 -1.71
CA SER A 132 14.48 -24.33 -0.32
C SER A 132 14.36 -25.82 0.02
N ASP A 133 13.70 -26.61 -0.83
CA ASP A 133 13.66 -28.07 -0.77
C ASP A 133 14.83 -28.76 -1.49
N GLY A 134 15.78 -27.98 -2.02
CA GLY A 134 16.99 -28.45 -2.69
C GLY A 134 16.87 -28.68 -4.19
N LYS A 135 15.67 -28.62 -4.78
CA LYS A 135 15.49 -28.77 -6.24
C LYS A 135 15.99 -27.53 -6.98
N GLN A 136 16.44 -27.74 -8.22
CA GLN A 136 16.90 -26.66 -9.09
C GLN A 136 15.74 -25.80 -9.57
N ALA A 137 15.86 -24.47 -9.46
CA ALA A 137 14.95 -23.55 -10.13
C ALA A 137 15.35 -23.42 -11.60
N THR A 138 14.38 -23.54 -12.51
CA THR A 138 14.61 -23.65 -13.96
C THR A 138 13.69 -22.74 -14.77
N ALA A 139 13.94 -22.66 -16.07
CA ALA A 139 13.07 -21.99 -17.03
C ALA A 139 11.65 -22.63 -17.08
N GLU A 140 11.54 -23.92 -16.74
CA GLU A 140 10.25 -24.60 -16.71
C GLU A 140 9.34 -24.06 -15.60
N ASP A 141 9.88 -23.69 -14.43
CA ASP A 141 9.12 -23.06 -13.35
C ASP A 141 8.56 -21.71 -13.81
N ALA A 142 9.37 -20.91 -14.50
CA ALA A 142 8.94 -19.61 -15.04
C ALA A 142 7.88 -19.78 -16.14
N ALA A 143 8.11 -20.70 -17.08
CA ALA A 143 7.14 -20.97 -18.15
C ALA A 143 5.81 -21.48 -17.58
N TRP A 144 5.87 -22.36 -16.60
CA TRP A 144 4.69 -22.88 -15.92
C TRP A 144 3.92 -21.75 -15.21
N THR A 145 4.61 -20.87 -14.48
CA THR A 145 4.02 -19.74 -13.76
C THR A 145 3.22 -18.84 -14.71
N PHE A 146 3.84 -18.41 -15.81
CA PHE A 146 3.18 -17.54 -16.79
C PHE A 146 2.04 -18.24 -17.54
N ASN A 147 2.25 -19.48 -18.01
CA ASN A 147 1.20 -20.24 -18.69
C ASN A 147 0.00 -20.49 -17.78
N LYS A 148 0.24 -20.70 -16.47
CA LYS A 148 -0.85 -20.86 -15.53
C LYS A 148 -1.69 -19.58 -15.41
N MET A 149 -1.04 -18.41 -15.33
CA MET A 149 -1.74 -17.12 -15.35
C MET A 149 -2.45 -16.82 -16.68
N MET A 150 -1.97 -17.35 -17.81
CA MET A 150 -2.60 -17.19 -19.12
C MET A 150 -3.86 -18.04 -19.29
N THR A 151 -4.00 -19.14 -18.53
CA THR A 151 -5.01 -20.17 -18.75
C THR A 151 -5.97 -20.41 -17.59
N ASP A 152 -5.76 -19.75 -16.45
CA ASP A 152 -6.55 -19.95 -15.23
C ASP A 152 -6.82 -18.57 -14.58
N ASP A 153 -8.10 -18.17 -14.57
CA ASP A 153 -8.53 -16.87 -14.06
C ASP A 153 -8.19 -16.68 -12.57
N GLY A 154 -8.24 -17.76 -11.78
CA GLY A 154 -7.84 -17.72 -10.36
C GLY A 154 -6.36 -17.42 -10.20
N ALA A 155 -5.50 -17.99 -11.04
CA ALA A 155 -4.07 -17.71 -11.07
C ALA A 155 -3.75 -16.33 -11.69
N ALA A 156 -4.65 -15.76 -12.47
CA ALA A 156 -4.50 -14.42 -13.06
C ALA A 156 -4.91 -13.27 -12.11
N THR A 157 -5.55 -13.57 -10.98
CA THR A 157 -6.21 -12.56 -10.11
C THR A 157 -5.30 -11.38 -9.75
N ALA A 158 -4.08 -11.62 -9.26
CA ALA A 158 -3.19 -10.55 -8.83
C ALA A 158 -2.34 -9.97 -9.98
N ASN A 159 -1.84 -10.84 -10.89
CA ASN A 159 -0.79 -10.49 -11.84
C ASN A 159 -1.13 -10.78 -13.31
N GLY A 160 -2.38 -11.11 -13.63
CA GLY A 160 -2.81 -11.49 -14.99
C GLY A 160 -2.56 -10.41 -16.05
N SER A 161 -2.55 -9.13 -15.68
CA SER A 161 -2.24 -8.01 -16.57
C SER A 161 -0.84 -8.11 -17.19
N PHE A 162 0.15 -8.67 -16.48
CA PHE A 162 1.50 -8.84 -16.99
C PHE A 162 1.61 -9.81 -18.15
N VAL A 163 0.71 -10.82 -18.19
CA VAL A 163 0.70 -11.85 -19.24
C VAL A 163 -0.33 -11.57 -20.35
N ALA A 164 -1.12 -10.51 -20.26
CA ALA A 164 -2.21 -10.20 -21.20
C ALA A 164 -1.74 -10.06 -22.66
N ASN A 165 -0.49 -9.58 -22.86
CA ASN A 165 0.13 -9.46 -24.18
C ASN A 165 0.92 -10.70 -24.61
N PHE A 166 1.00 -11.77 -23.80
CA PHE A 166 1.72 -12.98 -24.16
C PHE A 166 0.89 -13.82 -25.15
N ARG A 167 1.57 -14.38 -26.14
CA ARG A 167 1.03 -15.33 -27.10
C ARG A 167 1.36 -16.76 -26.71
N GLU A 168 2.62 -17.00 -26.37
CA GLU A 168 3.15 -18.30 -25.99
C GLU A 168 4.34 -18.14 -25.04
N VAL A 169 4.47 -19.07 -24.09
CA VAL A 169 5.64 -19.12 -23.19
C VAL A 169 6.16 -20.55 -23.16
N THR A 170 7.43 -20.73 -23.51
CA THR A 170 8.09 -22.05 -23.60
C THR A 170 9.42 -22.07 -22.86
N ALA A 171 9.83 -23.25 -22.40
CA ALA A 171 11.13 -23.53 -21.81
C ALA A 171 11.85 -24.63 -22.62
N PRO A 172 12.54 -24.27 -23.74
CA PRO A 172 13.23 -25.26 -24.60
C PRO A 172 14.36 -25.99 -23.88
N SER A 173 14.89 -25.44 -22.79
CA SER A 173 15.88 -26.10 -21.92
C SER A 173 15.72 -25.56 -20.47
N PRO A 174 16.34 -26.21 -19.47
CA PRO A 174 16.28 -25.73 -18.07
C PRO A 174 16.80 -24.31 -17.87
N THR A 175 17.64 -23.80 -18.77
CA THR A 175 18.25 -22.46 -18.67
C THR A 175 17.74 -21.48 -19.74
N LYS A 176 16.76 -21.85 -20.57
CA LYS A 176 16.24 -20.98 -21.62
C LYS A 176 14.73 -20.84 -21.52
N LEU A 177 14.25 -19.62 -21.24
CA LEU A 177 12.85 -19.24 -21.31
C LEU A 177 12.62 -18.38 -22.56
N VAL A 178 11.55 -18.65 -23.30
CA VAL A 178 11.13 -17.88 -24.47
C VAL A 178 9.69 -17.42 -24.29
N ILE A 179 9.46 -16.12 -24.45
CA ILE A 179 8.14 -15.50 -24.38
C ILE A 179 7.82 -14.84 -25.71
N GLU A 180 6.75 -15.26 -26.36
CA GLU A 180 6.23 -14.64 -27.58
C GLU A 180 5.10 -13.67 -27.25
N LEU A 181 5.12 -12.50 -27.88
CA LEU A 181 4.19 -11.40 -27.65
C LEU A 181 3.22 -11.23 -28.83
N LYS A 182 2.03 -10.71 -28.54
CA LYS A 182 1.04 -10.28 -29.55
C LYS A 182 1.45 -8.95 -30.19
N LYS A 183 2.12 -8.07 -29.43
CA LYS A 183 2.61 -6.74 -29.84
C LYS A 183 3.94 -6.44 -29.16
N PRO A 184 4.83 -5.61 -29.74
CA PRO A 184 6.05 -5.17 -29.07
C PRO A 184 5.76 -4.55 -27.70
N GLN A 185 6.60 -4.87 -26.71
CA GLN A 185 6.46 -4.39 -25.33
C GLN A 185 7.85 -4.25 -24.69
N ALA A 186 8.27 -3.02 -24.42
CA ALA A 186 9.59 -2.72 -23.84
C ALA A 186 9.65 -3.03 -22.34
N THR A 187 8.52 -3.09 -21.64
CA THR A 187 8.42 -3.37 -20.20
C THR A 187 8.79 -4.81 -19.82
N MET A 188 9.06 -5.66 -20.81
CA MET A 188 9.45 -7.05 -20.56
C MET A 188 10.74 -7.21 -19.74
N ALA A 189 11.59 -6.18 -19.70
CA ALA A 189 12.77 -6.17 -18.82
C ALA A 189 12.42 -6.01 -17.33
N ALA A 190 11.17 -5.68 -17.01
CA ALA A 190 10.68 -5.38 -15.66
C ALA A 190 9.38 -6.13 -15.35
N LEU A 191 9.32 -7.43 -15.69
CA LEU A 191 8.17 -8.28 -15.35
C LEU A 191 8.16 -8.52 -13.84
N ASP A 192 7.18 -7.92 -13.19
CA ASP A 192 7.06 -7.92 -11.72
C ASP A 192 6.19 -9.09 -11.21
N VAL A 193 6.57 -10.30 -11.61
CA VAL A 193 5.86 -11.55 -11.29
C VAL A 193 6.80 -12.49 -10.54
N PRO A 194 6.45 -12.93 -9.30
CA PRO A 194 7.21 -13.94 -8.58
C PRO A 194 7.15 -15.29 -9.31
N ILE A 195 8.28 -15.93 -9.49
CA ILE A 195 8.33 -17.28 -10.09
C ILE A 195 8.12 -18.31 -8.98
N VAL A 196 7.19 -19.23 -9.18
CA VAL A 196 6.85 -20.27 -8.20
C VAL A 196 7.36 -21.65 -8.60
N PRO A 197 7.64 -22.56 -7.64
CA PRO A 197 8.10 -23.92 -7.92
C PRO A 197 6.99 -24.78 -8.56
N LYS A 198 7.09 -25.08 -9.84
CA LYS A 198 6.11 -25.90 -10.57
C LYS A 198 5.72 -27.16 -9.80
N HIS A 199 6.71 -27.92 -9.34
CA HIS A 199 6.49 -29.20 -8.66
C HIS A 199 5.68 -29.16 -7.36
N VAL A 200 5.52 -27.96 -6.78
CA VAL A 200 4.64 -27.73 -5.62
C VAL A 200 3.27 -27.27 -6.10
N TRP A 201 3.26 -26.28 -7.00
CA TRP A 201 2.04 -25.57 -7.41
C TRP A 201 1.21 -26.30 -8.45
N GLU A 202 1.79 -27.24 -9.23
CA GLU A 202 1.03 -28.05 -10.22
C GLU A 202 -0.07 -28.92 -9.58
N ASN A 203 0.02 -29.16 -8.27
CA ASN A 203 -0.95 -29.95 -7.52
C ASN A 203 -2.09 -29.09 -6.92
N VAL A 204 -2.09 -27.77 -7.11
CA VAL A 204 -3.16 -26.89 -6.63
C VAL A 204 -4.39 -27.03 -7.52
N GLY A 205 -5.51 -27.45 -6.95
CA GLY A 205 -6.75 -27.71 -7.69
C GLY A 205 -7.58 -26.45 -7.98
N ASP A 206 -7.57 -25.46 -7.07
CA ASP A 206 -8.34 -24.20 -7.19
C ASP A 206 -7.47 -23.01 -6.77
N PHE A 207 -6.94 -22.27 -7.74
CA PHE A 207 -6.06 -21.13 -7.50
C PHE A 207 -6.79 -19.95 -6.87
N SER A 208 -8.09 -19.80 -7.11
CA SER A 208 -8.88 -18.71 -6.54
C SER A 208 -9.08 -18.79 -5.02
N LYS A 209 -8.75 -19.94 -4.41
CA LYS A 209 -8.93 -20.23 -2.98
C LYS A 209 -7.65 -20.66 -2.25
N PHE A 210 -6.54 -20.82 -2.96
CA PHE A 210 -5.31 -21.34 -2.39
C PHE A 210 -4.43 -20.23 -1.84
N ASN A 211 -4.52 -19.96 -0.54
CA ASN A 211 -3.75 -18.92 0.14
C ASN A 211 -2.28 -19.30 0.46
N ASN A 212 -1.87 -20.53 0.22
CA ASN A 212 -0.53 -21.04 0.53
C ASN A 212 -0.14 -20.91 2.03
N ASP A 213 -1.10 -21.08 2.92
CA ASP A 213 -1.01 -20.79 4.36
C ASP A 213 -1.18 -22.04 5.26
N ARG A 214 -0.99 -23.26 4.71
CA ARG A 214 -1.27 -24.51 5.45
C ARG A 214 -0.07 -25.42 5.62
N THR A 215 0.98 -25.25 4.83
CA THR A 215 2.15 -26.17 4.85
C THR A 215 3.43 -25.37 5.00
N TYR A 216 4.18 -25.65 6.04
CA TYR A 216 5.44 -24.98 6.33
C TYR A 216 6.61 -25.98 6.44
N PRO A 217 7.84 -25.58 6.08
CA PRO A 217 8.18 -24.28 5.47
C PRO A 217 7.62 -24.17 4.05
N ILE A 218 7.25 -22.94 3.63
CA ILE A 218 6.81 -22.69 2.27
C ILE A 218 8.03 -22.74 1.35
N VAL A 219 7.96 -23.56 0.28
CA VAL A 219 9.05 -23.70 -0.67
C VAL A 219 9.21 -22.43 -1.50
N GLY A 220 10.38 -21.80 -1.39
CA GLY A 220 10.77 -20.59 -2.11
C GLY A 220 12.25 -20.59 -2.48
N ASN A 221 12.70 -19.64 -3.29
CA ASN A 221 14.09 -19.47 -3.70
C ASN A 221 14.62 -18.05 -3.46
N GLY A 222 13.90 -17.26 -2.68
CA GLY A 222 14.33 -15.94 -2.22
C GLY A 222 15.27 -16.00 -1.01
N PRO A 223 15.68 -14.82 -0.47
CA PRO A 223 16.60 -14.74 0.68
C PRO A 223 16.01 -15.27 1.99
N PHE A 224 14.69 -15.37 2.11
CA PHE A 224 14.02 -15.89 3.29
C PHE A 224 12.95 -16.93 2.93
N VAL A 225 12.65 -17.81 3.88
CA VAL A 225 11.65 -18.87 3.76
C VAL A 225 10.61 -18.71 4.88
N VAL A 226 9.34 -18.64 4.53
CA VAL A 226 8.25 -18.58 5.53
C VAL A 226 8.16 -19.91 6.26
N THR A 227 8.28 -19.85 7.58
CA THR A 227 8.27 -21.02 8.48
C THR A 227 7.05 -21.06 9.38
N ASP A 228 6.36 -19.93 9.57
CA ASP A 228 5.15 -19.86 10.39
C ASP A 228 4.31 -18.63 10.01
N TYR A 229 2.99 -18.75 10.17
CA TYR A 229 2.03 -17.67 9.92
C TYR A 229 0.81 -17.82 10.82
N ALA A 230 0.44 -16.76 11.47
CA ALA A 230 -0.84 -16.63 12.15
C ALA A 230 -1.58 -15.40 11.60
N ALA A 231 -2.76 -15.63 11.04
CA ALA A 231 -3.58 -14.58 10.45
C ALA A 231 -3.81 -13.44 11.45
N ASP A 232 -3.75 -12.20 10.96
CA ASP A 232 -3.89 -10.96 11.75
C ASP A 232 -2.95 -10.88 12.98
N SER A 233 -1.84 -11.60 12.96
CA SER A 233 -0.85 -11.63 14.04
C SER A 233 0.57 -11.47 13.53
N PHE A 234 1.11 -12.47 12.83
CA PHE A 234 2.49 -12.41 12.34
C PHE A 234 2.75 -13.33 11.14
N VAL A 235 3.84 -13.04 10.44
CA VAL A 235 4.52 -13.95 9.50
C VAL A 235 5.98 -14.07 9.94
N ARG A 236 6.45 -15.29 10.16
CA ARG A 236 7.84 -15.60 10.50
C ARG A 236 8.56 -16.19 9.32
N LEU A 237 9.72 -15.63 9.02
CA LEU A 237 10.62 -16.11 7.97
C LEU A 237 11.98 -16.43 8.57
N LYS A 238 12.61 -17.48 8.05
CA LYS A 238 13.98 -17.88 8.39
C LYS A 238 14.91 -17.54 7.22
N ALA A 239 16.14 -17.14 7.52
CA ALA A 239 17.16 -16.91 6.52
C ALA A 239 17.39 -18.16 5.63
N ASN A 240 17.41 -17.97 4.32
CA ASN A 240 17.76 -18.99 3.35
C ASN A 240 19.28 -19.01 3.15
N THR A 241 19.96 -19.91 3.86
CA THR A 241 21.42 -20.04 3.79
C THR A 241 21.93 -20.50 2.42
N SER A 242 21.03 -21.04 1.58
CA SER A 242 21.31 -21.47 0.20
C SER A 242 20.97 -20.42 -0.85
N PHE A 243 20.61 -19.20 -0.44
CA PHE A 243 20.28 -18.15 -1.39
C PHE A 243 21.48 -17.82 -2.29
N TRP A 244 21.26 -17.82 -3.58
CA TRP A 244 22.35 -17.71 -4.58
C TRP A 244 23.20 -16.43 -4.49
N ARG A 245 22.64 -15.35 -3.92
CA ARG A 245 23.34 -14.07 -3.71
C ARG A 245 24.05 -13.99 -2.34
N GLY A 246 23.95 -15.03 -1.53
CA GLY A 246 24.46 -15.11 -0.16
C GLY A 246 23.34 -15.01 0.88
N ALA A 247 23.57 -15.61 2.04
CA ALA A 247 22.61 -15.62 3.13
C ALA A 247 22.38 -14.22 3.72
N PRO A 248 21.16 -13.89 4.18
CA PRO A 248 20.92 -12.78 5.07
C PRO A 248 21.78 -12.83 6.33
N LYS A 249 21.95 -11.72 7.04
CA LYS A 249 22.71 -11.64 8.29
C LYS A 249 21.86 -11.89 9.53
N PHE A 250 20.57 -11.50 9.48
CA PHE A 250 19.61 -11.90 10.50
C PHE A 250 19.16 -13.33 10.26
N ASP A 251 19.07 -14.13 11.35
CA ASP A 251 18.60 -15.52 11.28
C ASP A 251 17.11 -15.62 10.98
N GLU A 252 16.35 -14.72 11.54
CA GLU A 252 14.89 -14.66 11.39
C GLU A 252 14.41 -13.24 11.12
N LEU A 253 13.34 -13.14 10.34
CA LEU A 253 12.60 -11.91 10.07
C LEU A 253 11.13 -12.16 10.42
N VAL A 254 10.55 -11.30 11.27
CA VAL A 254 9.17 -11.43 11.73
C VAL A 254 8.38 -10.18 11.37
N PHE A 255 7.39 -10.29 10.50
CA PHE A 255 6.40 -9.23 10.29
C PHE A 255 5.29 -9.41 11.31
N ARG A 256 5.13 -8.45 12.21
CA ARG A 256 4.09 -8.45 13.25
C ARG A 256 3.02 -7.41 12.93
N TYR A 257 1.77 -7.84 12.85
CA TYR A 257 0.65 -6.96 12.59
C TYR A 257 0.24 -6.18 13.84
N TYR A 258 0.06 -4.89 13.67
CA TYR A 258 -0.50 -3.97 14.65
C TYR A 258 -1.70 -3.26 14.03
N LYS A 259 -2.88 -3.45 14.61
CA LYS A 259 -4.09 -2.75 14.15
C LYS A 259 -4.00 -1.23 14.37
N ASP A 260 -3.23 -0.83 15.38
CA ASP A 260 -3.03 0.56 15.78
C ASP A 260 -1.56 0.92 15.64
N GLN A 261 -1.28 1.98 14.87
CA GLN A 261 0.09 2.43 14.60
C GLN A 261 0.75 3.04 15.85
N ASP A 262 -0.01 3.67 16.77
CA ASP A 262 0.53 4.17 18.03
C ASP A 262 1.02 3.02 18.91
N ALA A 263 0.34 1.87 18.87
CA ALA A 263 0.80 0.65 19.54
C ALA A 263 2.11 0.13 18.93
N ALA A 264 2.28 0.20 17.61
CA ALA A 264 3.54 -0.16 16.94
C ALA A 264 4.68 0.78 17.33
N VAL A 265 4.42 2.09 17.39
CA VAL A 265 5.38 3.10 17.87
C VAL A 265 5.77 2.85 19.33
N ALA A 266 4.80 2.54 20.19
CA ALA A 266 5.08 2.19 21.59
C ALA A 266 5.93 0.91 21.73
N ALA A 267 5.69 -0.09 20.87
CA ALA A 267 6.48 -1.33 20.83
C ALA A 267 7.92 -1.06 20.35
N LEU A 268 8.12 -0.15 19.38
CA LEU A 268 9.46 0.30 18.95
C LEU A 268 10.23 0.92 20.12
N ARG A 269 9.61 1.82 20.88
CA ARG A 269 10.22 2.47 22.05
C ARG A 269 10.70 1.47 23.10
N LYS A 270 9.92 0.42 23.32
CA LYS A 270 10.24 -0.65 24.27
C LYS A 270 11.26 -1.67 23.76
N GLY A 271 11.61 -1.61 22.47
CA GLY A 271 12.46 -2.62 21.84
C GLY A 271 11.76 -3.96 21.55
N GLU A 272 10.42 -4.01 21.63
CA GLU A 272 9.61 -5.19 21.28
C GLU A 272 9.55 -5.43 19.75
N VAL A 273 9.80 -4.40 18.97
CA VAL A 273 9.99 -4.44 17.52
C VAL A 273 11.21 -3.61 17.13
N SER A 274 11.91 -4.05 16.09
CA SER A 274 13.12 -3.42 15.57
C SER A 274 12.83 -2.29 14.59
N PHE A 275 11.66 -2.34 13.95
CA PHE A 275 11.28 -1.46 12.85
C PHE A 275 9.77 -1.22 12.82
N VAL A 276 9.35 0.00 12.52
CA VAL A 276 7.95 0.34 12.19
C VAL A 276 7.87 0.72 10.72
N ALA A 277 7.08 -0.05 9.96
CA ALA A 277 6.93 0.11 8.52
C ALA A 277 6.18 1.40 8.16
N GLY A 278 6.62 2.03 7.07
CA GLY A 278 6.05 3.27 6.55
C GLY A 278 4.86 3.09 5.59
N ALA A 279 4.03 2.08 5.81
CA ALA A 279 2.82 1.87 5.02
C ALA A 279 1.62 1.43 5.90
N PRO A 280 0.79 2.38 6.35
CA PRO A 280 0.88 3.83 6.11
C PRO A 280 2.15 4.45 6.72
N ALA A 281 2.60 5.57 6.17
CA ALA A 281 3.71 6.32 6.73
C ALA A 281 3.38 6.76 8.17
N LEU A 282 4.41 6.89 9.01
CA LEU A 282 4.26 7.52 10.31
C LEU A 282 3.66 8.93 10.12
N THR A 283 2.68 9.26 10.95
CA THR A 283 2.15 10.63 10.94
C THR A 283 3.23 11.61 11.38
N PRO A 284 3.15 12.89 10.98
CA PRO A 284 4.10 13.92 11.44
C PRO A 284 4.27 13.96 12.96
N ALA A 285 3.17 13.79 13.72
CA ALA A 285 3.21 13.76 15.18
C ALA A 285 3.95 12.53 15.72
N GLN A 286 3.76 11.36 15.12
CA GLN A 286 4.48 10.14 15.50
C GLN A 286 5.96 10.27 15.17
N ALA A 287 6.32 10.76 13.97
CA ALA A 287 7.70 10.99 13.56
C ALA A 287 8.39 11.96 14.52
N ALA A 288 7.80 13.15 14.75
CA ALA A 288 8.34 14.14 15.67
C ALA A 288 8.50 13.62 17.11
N SER A 289 7.61 12.71 17.53
CA SER A 289 7.69 12.12 18.87
C SER A 289 8.83 11.11 19.03
N LEU A 290 9.38 10.60 17.92
CA LEU A 290 10.52 9.67 17.89
C LEU A 290 11.84 10.36 17.59
N GLU A 291 11.81 11.57 17.04
CA GLU A 291 13.02 12.35 16.77
C GLU A 291 13.74 12.69 18.06
N GLY A 292 15.03 12.37 18.10
CA GLY A 292 15.88 12.62 19.25
C GLY A 292 15.78 11.60 20.40
N GLU A 293 14.95 10.56 20.25
CA GLU A 293 14.97 9.43 21.19
C GLU A 293 16.26 8.61 21.01
N GLU A 294 16.86 8.20 22.13
CA GLU A 294 18.04 7.36 22.13
C GLU A 294 17.75 6.03 21.43
N ASN A 295 18.67 5.60 20.57
CA ASN A 295 18.60 4.35 19.81
C ASN A 295 17.43 4.25 18.80
N ILE A 296 16.76 5.37 18.48
CA ILE A 296 15.75 5.39 17.42
C ILE A 296 16.19 6.33 16.29
N LYS A 297 16.05 5.86 15.05
CA LYS A 297 16.25 6.66 13.86
C LYS A 297 14.97 6.72 13.05
N VAL A 298 14.52 7.95 12.78
CA VAL A 298 13.44 8.20 11.82
C VAL A 298 14.07 8.31 10.42
N ASN A 299 13.52 7.56 9.47
CA ASN A 299 13.86 7.62 8.05
C ASN A 299 12.73 8.35 7.31
N ASP A 300 12.96 9.61 6.97
CA ASP A 300 12.07 10.41 6.12
C ASP A 300 12.59 10.38 4.69
N ALA A 301 11.91 9.68 3.83
CA ALA A 301 12.36 9.41 2.47
C ALA A 301 11.29 9.76 1.42
N PRO A 302 11.69 10.18 0.20
CA PRO A 302 10.76 10.39 -0.91
C PRO A 302 9.90 9.14 -1.16
N GLY A 303 8.58 9.32 -1.05
CA GLY A 303 7.62 8.26 -1.25
C GLY A 303 7.49 7.84 -2.72
N ARG A 304 6.81 6.72 -2.94
CA ARG A 304 6.48 6.21 -4.28
C ARG A 304 5.08 6.61 -4.76
N ARG A 305 4.31 7.25 -3.88
CA ARG A 305 2.93 7.66 -4.16
C ARG A 305 2.87 9.13 -4.56
N PHE A 306 2.01 9.45 -5.51
CA PHE A 306 1.56 10.81 -5.72
C PHE A 306 0.19 11.02 -5.05
N TYR A 307 -0.12 12.27 -4.71
CA TYR A 307 -1.41 12.73 -4.22
C TYR A 307 -1.95 13.78 -5.18
N ALA A 308 -3.08 13.50 -5.79
CA ALA A 308 -3.60 14.27 -6.91
C ALA A 308 -5.11 14.54 -6.79
N LEU A 309 -5.56 15.45 -7.61
CA LEU A 309 -6.97 15.67 -7.92
C LEU A 309 -7.23 15.30 -9.38
N ALA A 310 -7.95 14.20 -9.60
CA ALA A 310 -8.38 13.74 -10.91
C ALA A 310 -9.62 14.51 -11.36
N THR A 311 -9.64 14.94 -12.61
CA THR A 311 -10.77 15.68 -13.20
C THR A 311 -11.57 14.75 -14.10
N ASN A 312 -12.89 14.68 -13.91
CA ASN A 312 -13.81 13.98 -14.80
C ASN A 312 -14.20 14.90 -15.98
N PRO A 313 -13.65 14.68 -17.18
CA PRO A 313 -13.99 15.49 -18.37
C PRO A 313 -15.30 15.03 -19.05
N GLY A 314 -16.14 14.30 -18.33
CA GLY A 314 -17.35 13.67 -18.85
C GLY A 314 -17.11 12.20 -19.22
N ALA A 315 -17.65 11.31 -18.40
CA ALA A 315 -17.50 9.87 -18.57
C ALA A 315 -18.09 9.39 -19.90
N ARG A 316 -17.33 8.51 -20.56
CA ARG A 316 -17.75 7.84 -21.81
C ARG A 316 -17.14 6.47 -21.92
N ALA A 317 -17.83 5.58 -22.60
CA ALA A 317 -17.34 4.25 -22.95
C ALA A 317 -16.58 4.25 -24.30
N LYS A 318 -15.95 3.14 -24.65
CA LYS A 318 -15.21 2.97 -25.93
C LYS A 318 -16.08 3.11 -27.17
N ASP A 319 -17.36 2.76 -27.08
CA ASP A 319 -18.36 2.94 -28.11
C ASP A 319 -18.78 4.42 -28.31
N GLY A 320 -18.35 5.31 -27.41
CA GLY A 320 -18.66 6.73 -27.42
C GLY A 320 -19.92 7.10 -26.63
N GLU A 321 -20.63 6.11 -26.06
CA GLU A 321 -21.79 6.37 -25.20
C GLU A 321 -21.35 7.12 -23.95
N LYS A 322 -22.06 8.21 -23.65
CA LYS A 322 -21.81 9.04 -22.46
C LYS A 322 -22.59 8.49 -21.28
N PHE A 323 -22.01 8.58 -20.11
CA PHE A 323 -22.64 8.22 -18.84
C PHE A 323 -22.11 9.12 -17.72
N GLY A 324 -22.60 8.90 -16.50
CA GLY A 324 -22.26 9.77 -15.37
C GLY A 324 -22.84 11.17 -15.52
N ASP A 325 -22.41 12.06 -14.67
CA ASP A 325 -22.98 13.42 -14.56
C ASP A 325 -21.93 14.50 -14.23
N GLY A 326 -20.68 14.29 -14.68
CA GLY A 326 -19.58 15.25 -14.52
C GLY A 326 -19.93 16.62 -15.11
N HIS A 327 -19.50 17.69 -14.46
CA HIS A 327 -19.83 19.07 -14.82
C HIS A 327 -19.21 19.47 -16.16
N GLU A 328 -20.04 19.97 -17.10
CA GLU A 328 -19.63 20.25 -18.49
C GLU A 328 -18.47 21.27 -18.62
N SER A 329 -18.33 22.22 -17.67
CA SER A 329 -17.23 23.19 -17.71
C SER A 329 -15.85 22.54 -17.63
N LEU A 330 -15.76 21.33 -17.08
CA LEU A 330 -14.49 20.56 -16.99
C LEU A 330 -14.05 19.95 -18.33
N LEU A 331 -14.87 20.03 -19.39
CA LEU A 331 -14.47 19.78 -20.77
C LEU A 331 -13.51 20.86 -21.28
N ASP A 332 -13.58 22.08 -20.71
CA ASP A 332 -12.75 23.19 -21.10
C ASP A 332 -11.38 23.12 -20.42
N GLN A 333 -10.30 23.05 -21.23
CA GLN A 333 -8.93 22.99 -20.71
C GLN A 333 -8.57 24.25 -19.90
N GLN A 334 -9.04 25.43 -20.29
CA GLN A 334 -8.75 26.67 -19.57
C GLN A 334 -9.35 26.65 -18.16
N VAL A 335 -10.54 26.03 -18.00
CA VAL A 335 -11.15 25.83 -16.67
C VAL A 335 -10.28 24.91 -15.81
N ARG A 336 -9.86 23.76 -16.34
CA ARG A 336 -9.01 22.82 -15.60
C ARG A 336 -7.67 23.46 -15.19
N GLN A 337 -7.04 24.22 -16.12
CA GLN A 337 -5.78 24.94 -15.81
C GLN A 337 -6.00 26.05 -14.78
N ALA A 338 -7.09 26.78 -14.84
CA ALA A 338 -7.43 27.80 -13.85
C ALA A 338 -7.62 27.19 -12.45
N LEU A 339 -8.35 26.07 -12.36
CA LEU A 339 -8.49 25.33 -11.08
C LEU A 339 -7.14 24.88 -10.54
N PHE A 340 -6.24 24.43 -11.41
CA PHE A 340 -4.89 24.02 -11.06
C PHE A 340 -4.06 25.20 -10.52
N MET A 341 -4.13 26.37 -11.16
CA MET A 341 -3.44 27.60 -10.74
C MET A 341 -3.99 28.20 -9.44
N ALA A 342 -5.16 27.79 -9.02
CA ALA A 342 -5.78 28.22 -7.76
C ALA A 342 -5.57 27.23 -6.61
N VAL A 343 -4.59 26.32 -6.71
CA VAL A 343 -4.20 25.41 -5.62
C VAL A 343 -2.85 25.82 -5.07
N ASP A 344 -2.81 26.26 -3.81
CA ASP A 344 -1.56 26.53 -3.08
C ASP A 344 -0.95 25.24 -2.56
N ARG A 345 -0.10 24.61 -3.40
CA ARG A 345 0.58 23.36 -3.06
C ARG A 345 1.51 23.50 -1.85
N LYS A 346 2.13 24.68 -1.71
CA LYS A 346 3.00 24.94 -0.57
C LYS A 346 2.22 24.89 0.74
N THR A 347 1.05 25.49 0.80
CA THR A 347 0.16 25.43 1.97
C THR A 347 -0.28 23.97 2.24
N ILE A 348 -0.58 23.17 1.21
CA ILE A 348 -0.90 21.74 1.38
C ILE A 348 0.29 21.02 2.05
N ILE A 349 1.51 21.20 1.54
CA ILE A 349 2.72 20.57 2.11
C ILE A 349 2.92 21.01 3.57
N ASP A 350 2.90 22.32 3.82
CA ASP A 350 3.23 22.87 5.14
C ASP A 350 2.17 22.57 6.21
N LYS A 351 0.87 22.56 5.82
CA LYS A 351 -0.23 22.49 6.77
C LYS A 351 -0.91 21.13 6.85
N VAL A 352 -1.00 20.40 5.74
CA VAL A 352 -1.65 19.08 5.70
C VAL A 352 -0.61 17.98 5.90
N PHE A 353 0.49 18.04 5.15
CA PHE A 353 1.58 17.07 5.27
C PHE A 353 2.68 17.48 6.28
N GLN A 354 2.59 18.68 6.88
CA GLN A 354 3.51 19.20 7.91
C GLN A 354 4.99 19.07 7.52
N GLY A 355 5.31 19.25 6.23
CA GLY A 355 6.65 19.15 5.68
C GLY A 355 7.03 17.74 5.17
N TYR A 356 6.27 16.71 5.49
CA TYR A 356 6.54 15.33 5.04
C TYR A 356 5.97 15.04 3.65
N ALA A 357 6.19 15.94 2.72
CA ALA A 357 5.89 15.80 1.31
C ALA A 357 6.71 16.79 0.48
N VAL A 358 6.84 16.55 -0.82
CA VAL A 358 7.38 17.52 -1.77
C VAL A 358 6.30 17.96 -2.76
N GLU A 359 6.48 19.16 -3.37
CA GLU A 359 5.52 19.72 -4.32
C GLU A 359 5.30 18.78 -5.51
N GLY A 360 4.04 18.57 -5.88
CA GLY A 360 3.65 17.74 -7.00
C GLY A 360 3.86 18.45 -8.33
N GLU A 361 4.32 17.70 -9.32
CA GLU A 361 4.58 18.16 -10.68
C GLU A 361 4.02 17.15 -11.71
N GLY A 362 4.84 16.18 -12.13
CA GLY A 362 4.43 15.10 -13.03
C GLY A 362 3.76 13.93 -12.28
N TYR A 363 3.38 12.93 -13.05
CA TYR A 363 2.67 11.74 -12.58
C TYR A 363 3.59 10.69 -11.95
N VAL A 364 4.90 10.79 -12.19
CA VAL A 364 5.91 9.90 -11.65
C VAL A 364 6.71 10.62 -10.57
N PRO A 365 6.73 10.13 -9.32
CA PRO A 365 7.45 10.77 -8.22
C PRO A 365 8.96 10.90 -8.45
N PRO A 366 9.62 11.90 -7.82
CA PRO A 366 11.05 12.20 -8.04
C PRO A 366 12.00 11.07 -7.65
N ARG A 367 11.58 10.14 -6.78
CA ARG A 367 12.38 8.94 -6.46
C ARG A 367 12.71 8.08 -7.70
N PHE A 368 11.88 8.13 -8.74
CA PHE A 368 12.09 7.47 -10.03
C PHE A 368 12.68 8.47 -11.04
N SER A 369 13.85 9.01 -10.73
CA SER A 369 14.50 10.13 -11.44
C SER A 369 14.64 9.93 -12.96
N THR A 370 14.78 8.69 -13.43
CA THR A 370 14.83 8.35 -14.86
C THR A 370 13.58 8.82 -15.60
N TYR A 371 12.43 8.62 -15.00
CA TYR A 371 11.12 8.89 -15.62
C TYR A 371 10.45 10.15 -15.09
N HIS A 372 10.89 10.68 -13.95
CA HIS A 372 10.33 11.89 -13.37
C HIS A 372 10.43 13.09 -14.34
N TRP A 373 9.33 13.81 -14.51
CA TRP A 373 9.25 14.99 -15.33
C TRP A 373 8.92 16.23 -14.49
N LYS A 374 9.51 17.36 -14.86
CA LYS A 374 9.25 18.67 -14.28
C LYS A 374 8.79 19.65 -15.36
N PRO A 375 7.81 20.52 -15.07
CA PRO A 375 7.46 21.59 -15.98
C PRO A 375 8.61 22.57 -16.13
N THR A 376 8.81 23.08 -17.33
CA THR A 376 9.65 24.26 -17.57
C THR A 376 9.01 25.50 -16.94
N ASP A 377 9.78 26.58 -16.74
CA ASP A 377 9.24 27.83 -16.18
C ASP A 377 8.05 28.36 -16.97
N GLY A 378 8.04 28.18 -18.30
CA GLY A 378 6.93 28.59 -19.19
C GLY A 378 5.69 27.69 -19.10
N GLN A 379 5.83 26.45 -18.62
CA GLN A 379 4.74 25.49 -18.44
C GLN A 379 4.18 25.51 -17.01
N LYS A 380 4.96 26.02 -16.05
CA LYS A 380 4.62 25.91 -14.64
C LYS A 380 3.31 26.63 -14.29
N LEU A 381 2.29 25.88 -13.92
CA LEU A 381 1.02 26.36 -13.39
C LEU A 381 1.19 26.68 -11.89
N SER A 382 1.94 27.74 -11.57
CA SER A 382 2.15 28.19 -10.21
C SER A 382 0.87 28.75 -9.59
N TYR A 383 0.79 28.73 -8.25
CA TYR A 383 -0.31 29.36 -7.53
C TYR A 383 -0.44 30.85 -7.92
N ALA A 384 -1.53 31.21 -8.58
CA ALA A 384 -1.80 32.53 -9.09
C ALA A 384 -3.33 32.74 -9.25
N PRO A 385 -4.07 32.97 -8.14
CA PRO A 385 -5.54 33.04 -8.16
C PRO A 385 -6.08 34.16 -9.05
N ASP A 386 -5.39 35.31 -9.16
CA ASP A 386 -5.80 36.40 -10.03
C ASP A 386 -5.72 35.98 -11.51
N LYS A 387 -4.64 35.31 -11.93
CA LYS A 387 -4.53 34.77 -13.28
C LYS A 387 -5.54 33.67 -13.54
N ALA A 388 -5.82 32.81 -12.57
CA ALA A 388 -6.87 31.79 -12.64
C ALA A 388 -8.23 32.44 -12.86
N SER A 389 -8.55 33.51 -12.14
CA SER A 389 -9.77 34.30 -12.32
C SER A 389 -9.88 34.90 -13.71
N GLN A 390 -8.79 35.51 -14.19
CA GLN A 390 -8.74 36.08 -15.56
C GLN A 390 -8.94 34.99 -16.63
N LEU A 391 -8.27 33.84 -16.50
CA LEU A 391 -8.39 32.72 -17.44
C LEU A 391 -9.83 32.20 -17.54
N LEU A 392 -10.53 32.12 -16.39
CA LEU A 392 -11.95 31.74 -16.35
C LEU A 392 -12.84 32.79 -17.03
N ASP A 393 -12.54 34.10 -16.88
CA ASP A 393 -13.27 35.19 -17.56
C ASP A 393 -13.06 35.14 -19.08
N GLU A 394 -11.84 34.90 -19.55
CA GLU A 394 -11.47 34.72 -20.95
C GLU A 394 -12.15 33.49 -21.57
N ALA A 395 -12.27 32.40 -20.82
CA ALA A 395 -12.99 31.20 -21.23
C ALA A 395 -14.52 31.34 -21.22
N GLY A 396 -15.02 32.51 -20.80
CA GLY A 396 -16.45 32.84 -20.81
C GLY A 396 -17.23 32.46 -19.53
N TYR A 397 -16.54 31.98 -18.51
CA TYR A 397 -17.16 31.66 -17.21
C TYR A 397 -17.08 32.87 -16.27
N LYS A 398 -17.94 33.86 -16.49
CA LYS A 398 -17.92 35.13 -15.74
C LYS A 398 -18.65 35.05 -14.41
N LYS A 399 -18.31 35.94 -13.46
CA LYS A 399 -19.05 36.10 -12.21
C LYS A 399 -20.37 36.84 -12.47
N ASN A 400 -21.46 36.34 -11.87
CA ASN A 400 -22.76 37.03 -11.84
C ASN A 400 -22.78 38.18 -10.80
N ALA A 401 -23.92 38.82 -10.61
CA ALA A 401 -24.09 39.93 -9.68
C ALA A 401 -23.80 39.53 -8.21
N ASP A 402 -23.97 38.25 -7.86
CA ASP A 402 -23.69 37.71 -6.53
C ASP A 402 -22.23 37.26 -6.34
N GLY A 403 -21.37 37.55 -7.33
CA GLY A 403 -19.95 37.16 -7.33
C GLY A 403 -19.71 35.67 -7.62
N LYS A 404 -20.73 34.92 -7.99
CA LYS A 404 -20.62 33.50 -8.35
C LYS A 404 -20.35 33.31 -9.83
N ARG A 405 -19.39 32.43 -10.16
CA ARG A 405 -19.14 32.04 -11.57
C ARG A 405 -20.27 31.19 -12.10
N VAL A 406 -20.63 31.45 -13.32
CA VAL A 406 -21.71 30.75 -14.02
C VAL A 406 -21.19 29.91 -15.16
N GLY A 407 -21.77 28.74 -15.34
CA GLY A 407 -21.55 27.87 -16.50
C GLY A 407 -22.17 28.46 -17.77
N LYS A 408 -21.95 27.81 -18.91
CA LYS A 408 -22.57 28.18 -20.20
C LYS A 408 -24.08 28.05 -20.17
N ASP A 409 -24.63 27.29 -19.23
CA ASP A 409 -26.06 27.15 -18.94
C ASP A 409 -26.62 28.30 -18.07
N GLY A 410 -25.78 29.25 -17.66
CA GLY A 410 -26.15 30.40 -16.81
C GLY A 410 -26.32 30.08 -15.33
N LYS A 411 -26.06 28.83 -14.89
CA LYS A 411 -26.14 28.45 -13.48
C LYS A 411 -24.81 28.62 -12.76
N PRO A 412 -24.83 28.90 -11.45
CA PRO A 412 -23.61 28.91 -10.64
C PRO A 412 -22.88 27.57 -10.72
N ILE A 413 -21.56 27.62 -10.92
CA ILE A 413 -20.70 26.44 -10.91
C ILE A 413 -20.52 25.98 -9.46
N ASN A 414 -20.79 24.71 -9.21
CA ASN A 414 -20.52 24.04 -7.95
C ASN A 414 -19.98 22.63 -8.25
N TYR A 415 -18.71 22.38 -7.95
CA TYR A 415 -18.11 21.07 -8.17
C TYR A 415 -18.30 20.13 -6.99
N ARG A 416 -18.57 18.87 -7.29
CA ARG A 416 -18.57 17.77 -6.34
C ARG A 416 -17.18 17.12 -6.35
N ILE A 417 -16.53 17.10 -5.19
CA ILE A 417 -15.24 16.42 -5.03
C ILE A 417 -15.47 15.14 -4.26
N LEU A 418 -15.18 14.01 -4.91
CA LEU A 418 -15.20 12.69 -4.29
C LEU A 418 -13.97 12.53 -3.40
N CYS A 419 -14.17 12.12 -2.15
CA CYS A 419 -13.13 11.98 -1.13
C CYS A 419 -13.37 10.75 -0.25
N HIS A 420 -12.30 10.22 0.37
CA HIS A 420 -12.40 9.08 1.27
C HIS A 420 -12.83 9.54 2.68
N ALA A 421 -13.88 8.93 3.22
CA ALA A 421 -14.40 9.29 4.57
C ALA A 421 -13.39 9.02 5.69
N THR A 422 -12.47 8.10 5.49
CA THR A 422 -11.44 7.72 6.47
C THR A 422 -10.10 8.45 6.28
N ASP A 423 -9.94 9.22 5.19
CA ASP A 423 -8.70 9.95 4.89
C ASP A 423 -8.76 11.39 5.45
N PRO A 424 -7.94 11.76 6.45
CA PRO A 424 -7.90 13.11 6.99
C PRO A 424 -7.25 14.12 6.02
N GLN A 425 -6.35 13.69 5.13
CA GLN A 425 -5.72 14.56 4.15
C GLN A 425 -6.75 15.03 3.12
N ASP A 426 -7.58 14.12 2.58
CA ASP A 426 -8.66 14.46 1.64
C ASP A 426 -9.57 15.54 2.23
N LYS A 427 -9.98 15.36 3.49
CA LYS A 427 -10.85 16.33 4.19
C LYS A 427 -10.17 17.68 4.42
N ALA A 428 -8.89 17.67 4.78
CA ALA A 428 -8.14 18.90 5.05
C ALA A 428 -7.89 19.67 3.76
N VAL A 429 -7.41 19.01 2.70
CA VAL A 429 -7.20 19.63 1.38
C VAL A 429 -8.53 20.10 0.80
N GLY A 430 -9.59 19.29 0.92
CA GLY A 430 -10.92 19.65 0.47
C GLY A 430 -11.42 20.97 1.04
N LYS A 431 -11.15 21.27 2.33
CA LYS A 431 -11.48 22.57 2.94
C LYS A 431 -10.70 23.73 2.33
N TYR A 432 -9.41 23.55 2.03
CA TYR A 432 -8.63 24.56 1.32
C TYR A 432 -9.18 24.80 -0.10
N LEU A 433 -9.58 23.75 -0.82
CA LEU A 433 -10.19 23.89 -2.13
C LEU A 433 -11.52 24.64 -2.08
N GLN A 434 -12.35 24.41 -1.03
CA GLN A 434 -13.58 25.17 -0.80
C GLN A 434 -13.30 26.66 -0.61
N GLU A 435 -12.25 27.00 0.13
CA GLU A 435 -11.83 28.39 0.38
C GLU A 435 -11.29 29.04 -0.92
N TRP A 436 -10.24 28.47 -1.51
CA TRP A 436 -9.55 29.04 -2.66
C TRP A 436 -10.46 29.16 -3.90
N TRP A 437 -11.24 28.13 -4.20
CA TRP A 437 -12.15 28.19 -5.34
C TRP A 437 -13.40 29.03 -5.05
N GLY A 438 -13.77 29.13 -3.77
CA GLY A 438 -14.78 30.08 -3.31
C GLY A 438 -14.42 31.53 -3.61
N GLU A 439 -13.15 31.92 -3.48
CA GLU A 439 -12.63 33.25 -3.87
C GLU A 439 -12.73 33.48 -5.38
N LEU A 440 -12.58 32.42 -6.18
CA LEU A 440 -12.85 32.47 -7.62
C LEU A 440 -14.34 32.60 -7.96
N GLY A 441 -15.23 32.42 -6.99
CA GLY A 441 -16.69 32.39 -7.17
C GLY A 441 -17.24 31.01 -7.53
N ILE A 442 -16.46 29.95 -7.35
CA ILE A 442 -16.82 28.54 -7.64
C ILE A 442 -17.16 27.84 -6.32
N GLY A 443 -18.34 27.22 -6.25
CA GLY A 443 -18.74 26.40 -5.12
C GLY A 443 -18.05 25.02 -5.15
N VAL A 444 -17.84 24.43 -3.97
CA VAL A 444 -17.30 23.07 -3.81
C VAL A 444 -18.11 22.31 -2.76
N THR A 445 -18.59 21.16 -3.15
CA THR A 445 -19.23 20.19 -2.25
C THR A 445 -18.32 18.97 -2.08
N LEU A 446 -17.88 18.69 -0.85
CA LEU A 446 -17.12 17.49 -0.56
C LEU A 446 -18.07 16.31 -0.35
N ASN A 447 -17.90 15.26 -1.13
CA ASN A 447 -18.63 14.00 -1.05
C ASN A 447 -17.70 12.90 -0.53
N CYS A 448 -17.50 12.87 0.80
CA CYS A 448 -16.59 11.93 1.44
C CYS A 448 -17.34 10.65 1.82
N LEU A 449 -17.00 9.54 1.18
CA LEU A 449 -17.68 8.25 1.28
C LEU A 449 -16.73 7.17 1.79
N ASP A 450 -17.29 6.15 2.47
CA ASP A 450 -16.55 4.94 2.85
C ASP A 450 -16.23 4.07 1.62
N ASN A 451 -17.12 4.07 0.63
CA ASN A 451 -16.90 3.44 -0.67
C ASN A 451 -16.97 4.52 -1.77
N VAL A 452 -15.82 4.91 -2.28
CA VAL A 452 -15.70 5.85 -3.41
C VAL A 452 -15.76 5.14 -4.76
N THR A 453 -15.55 3.82 -4.81
CA THR A 453 -15.40 3.05 -6.05
C THR A 453 -16.66 3.08 -6.89
N ASP A 454 -17.83 2.90 -6.30
CA ASP A 454 -19.09 2.84 -7.05
C ASP A 454 -19.40 4.16 -7.78
N PRO A 455 -19.43 5.35 -7.12
CA PRO A 455 -19.65 6.61 -7.82
C PRO A 455 -18.48 6.96 -8.77
N TRP A 456 -17.24 6.51 -8.48
CA TRP A 456 -16.11 6.68 -9.38
C TRP A 456 -16.35 5.95 -10.70
N LEU A 457 -16.63 4.66 -10.66
CA LEU A 457 -16.87 3.83 -11.85
C LEU A 457 -18.13 4.29 -12.62
N ALA A 458 -19.13 4.81 -11.92
CA ALA A 458 -20.33 5.37 -12.52
C ALA A 458 -20.13 6.77 -13.14
N GLY A 459 -18.98 7.42 -12.93
CA GLY A 459 -18.72 8.80 -13.40
C GLY A 459 -19.57 9.86 -12.69
N GLU A 460 -20.06 9.56 -11.47
CA GLU A 460 -20.96 10.43 -10.68
C GLU A 460 -20.17 11.40 -9.79
N TYR A 461 -19.20 12.09 -10.37
CA TYR A 461 -18.36 13.09 -9.69
C TYR A 461 -17.83 14.11 -10.71
N ASP A 462 -17.37 15.26 -10.22
CA ASP A 462 -16.71 16.28 -11.03
C ASP A 462 -15.18 16.18 -10.90
N LEU A 463 -14.69 16.10 -9.66
CA LEU A 463 -13.29 15.84 -9.35
C LEU A 463 -13.22 14.76 -8.26
N ALA A 464 -12.07 14.11 -8.14
CA ALA A 464 -11.85 13.08 -7.12
C ALA A 464 -10.42 13.14 -6.59
N PHE A 465 -10.24 12.96 -5.28
CA PHE A 465 -8.91 12.72 -4.74
C PHE A 465 -8.38 11.37 -5.20
N ASP A 466 -7.19 11.38 -5.74
CA ASP A 466 -6.55 10.24 -6.37
C ASP A 466 -5.08 10.09 -5.95
N GLY A 467 -4.55 8.90 -6.06
CA GLY A 467 -3.14 8.65 -5.84
C GLY A 467 -2.76 7.19 -5.94
N TRP A 468 -1.74 6.93 -6.73
CA TRP A 468 -1.18 5.59 -6.95
C TRP A 468 0.25 5.49 -6.43
N SER A 469 0.61 4.31 -5.98
CA SER A 469 2.01 3.94 -5.81
C SER A 469 2.60 3.59 -7.17
N VAL A 470 3.63 4.31 -7.58
CA VAL A 470 4.30 4.10 -8.87
C VAL A 470 5.36 3.01 -8.73
N ASN A 471 5.45 2.12 -9.71
CA ASN A 471 6.50 1.11 -9.80
C ASN A 471 7.76 1.68 -10.48
N PRO A 472 8.93 1.04 -10.36
CA PRO A 472 10.13 1.45 -11.06
C PRO A 472 9.94 1.60 -12.57
N ASP A 473 9.10 0.75 -13.19
CA ASP A 473 8.53 1.01 -14.51
C ASP A 473 7.13 1.62 -14.36
N PRO A 474 6.90 2.86 -14.83
CA PRO A 474 5.65 3.57 -14.60
C PRO A 474 4.52 3.17 -15.56
N ASP A 475 4.67 2.12 -16.36
CA ASP A 475 3.73 1.75 -17.44
C ASP A 475 2.29 1.64 -16.93
N PHE A 476 2.07 1.01 -15.77
CA PHE A 476 0.74 0.85 -15.20
C PHE A 476 0.02 2.20 -15.03
N VAL A 477 0.62 3.15 -14.30
CA VAL A 477 0.00 4.45 -14.01
C VAL A 477 -0.14 5.34 -15.25
N LEU A 478 0.59 5.04 -16.32
CA LEU A 478 0.42 5.71 -17.60
C LEU A 478 -0.67 5.05 -18.45
N SER A 479 -0.86 3.74 -18.35
CA SER A 479 -1.84 2.96 -19.12
C SER A 479 -3.28 3.35 -18.82
N ILE A 480 -3.58 3.67 -17.56
CA ILE A 480 -4.93 4.00 -17.08
C ILE A 480 -5.49 5.31 -17.64
N HIS A 481 -4.68 6.13 -18.32
CA HIS A 481 -5.08 7.35 -19.01
C HIS A 481 -5.23 7.17 -20.53
N THR A 482 -5.13 5.95 -21.03
CA THR A 482 -5.35 5.67 -22.46
C THR A 482 -6.82 5.47 -22.77
N CYS A 483 -7.21 5.69 -24.04
CA CYS A 483 -8.56 5.33 -24.50
C CYS A 483 -8.85 3.82 -24.34
N ALA A 484 -7.81 2.98 -24.33
CA ALA A 484 -7.95 1.55 -24.11
C ALA A 484 -8.36 1.20 -22.67
N ALA A 485 -8.15 2.09 -21.70
CA ALA A 485 -8.54 1.91 -20.31
C ALA A 485 -10.04 2.19 -20.06
N LEU A 486 -10.74 2.86 -20.99
CA LEU A 486 -12.17 3.12 -20.86
C LEU A 486 -12.98 1.81 -20.78
N PRO A 487 -14.15 1.81 -20.10
CA PRO A 487 -15.07 0.66 -20.15
C PRO A 487 -15.55 0.39 -21.58
N ALA A 488 -15.87 -0.84 -21.92
CA ALA A 488 -16.36 -1.18 -23.26
C ALA A 488 -17.74 -0.57 -23.53
N THR A 489 -18.63 -0.66 -22.54
CA THR A 489 -19.95 -0.02 -22.49
C THR A 489 -20.13 0.66 -21.13
N PRO A 490 -21.12 1.55 -20.95
CA PRO A 490 -21.41 2.19 -19.64
C PRO A 490 -21.72 1.22 -18.48
N LYS A 491 -21.97 -0.06 -18.79
CA LYS A 491 -22.27 -1.10 -17.78
C LYS A 491 -21.06 -1.93 -17.40
N ASP A 492 -19.96 -1.78 -18.13
CA ASP A 492 -18.72 -2.48 -17.87
C ASP A 492 -17.82 -1.65 -16.96
N THR A 493 -16.87 -2.31 -16.33
CA THR A 493 -15.80 -1.63 -15.60
C THR A 493 -14.63 -1.33 -16.54
N GLY A 494 -14.02 -0.14 -16.40
CA GLY A 494 -12.78 0.24 -17.05
C GLY A 494 -11.64 0.31 -16.05
N ALA A 495 -10.42 0.39 -16.54
CA ALA A 495 -9.22 0.61 -15.71
C ALA A 495 -8.81 2.09 -15.70
N THR A 496 -9.74 3.01 -15.97
CA THR A 496 -9.47 4.45 -16.10
C THR A 496 -9.74 5.19 -14.79
N ASP A 497 -8.86 6.13 -14.44
CA ASP A 497 -9.08 7.00 -13.27
C ASP A 497 -10.04 8.15 -13.54
N ASN A 498 -10.13 8.65 -14.77
CA ASN A 498 -10.88 9.88 -15.04
C ASN A 498 -11.47 9.98 -16.46
N PHE A 499 -11.69 8.86 -17.11
CA PHE A 499 -12.33 8.75 -18.43
C PHE A 499 -11.69 9.58 -19.54
N ILE A 500 -10.39 9.84 -19.46
CA ILE A 500 -9.63 10.52 -20.51
C ILE A 500 -9.54 9.63 -21.74
N CYS A 501 -9.68 10.26 -22.91
CA CYS A 501 -9.35 9.65 -24.19
C CYS A 501 -8.72 10.73 -25.08
N ASP A 502 -7.41 10.88 -24.98
CA ASP A 502 -6.61 11.84 -25.74
C ASP A 502 -5.76 11.08 -26.78
N LYS A 503 -6.07 11.25 -28.06
CA LYS A 503 -5.38 10.57 -29.17
C LYS A 503 -3.87 10.82 -29.17
N ARG A 504 -3.44 12.03 -28.79
CA ARG A 504 -2.01 12.35 -28.72
C ARG A 504 -1.33 11.61 -27.59
N TYR A 505 -2.03 11.46 -26.45
CA TYR A 505 -1.55 10.63 -25.35
C TYR A 505 -1.41 9.17 -25.77
N ASP A 506 -2.43 8.60 -26.44
CA ASP A 506 -2.39 7.21 -26.94
C ASP A 506 -1.24 6.97 -27.93
N GLU A 507 -0.98 7.94 -28.82
CA GLU A 507 0.16 7.86 -29.75
C GLU A 507 1.51 7.82 -29.00
N LEU A 508 1.69 8.66 -27.98
CA LEU A 508 2.90 8.71 -27.16
C LEU A 508 3.03 7.42 -26.35
N TYR A 509 1.91 6.95 -25.78
CA TYR A 509 1.87 5.70 -25.00
C TYR A 509 2.26 4.49 -25.87
N GLY A 510 1.70 4.38 -27.07
CA GLY A 510 2.08 3.32 -28.02
C GLY A 510 3.56 3.38 -28.41
N LYS A 511 4.11 4.59 -28.59
CA LYS A 511 5.54 4.79 -28.92
C LYS A 511 6.45 4.36 -27.77
N GLN A 512 6.11 4.71 -26.49
CA GLN A 512 6.95 4.32 -25.34
C GLN A 512 6.98 2.81 -25.15
N LEU A 513 5.85 2.11 -25.38
CA LEU A 513 5.82 0.64 -25.32
C LEU A 513 6.68 -0.03 -26.40
N ALA A 514 6.84 0.60 -27.55
CA ALA A 514 7.62 0.09 -28.65
C ALA A 514 9.10 0.57 -28.65
N GLU A 515 9.48 1.45 -27.71
CA GLU A 515 10.83 2.01 -27.63
C GLU A 515 11.70 1.22 -26.66
N TYR A 516 12.79 0.65 -27.17
CA TYR A 516 13.72 -0.21 -26.43
C TYR A 516 15.02 0.50 -26.02
N ASP A 517 15.27 1.70 -26.55
CA ASP A 517 16.31 2.57 -26.03
C ASP A 517 15.80 3.24 -24.76
N ALA A 518 16.47 2.97 -23.65
CA ALA A 518 16.02 3.41 -22.32
C ALA A 518 15.90 4.95 -22.19
N ALA A 519 16.83 5.69 -22.83
CA ALA A 519 16.82 7.16 -22.78
C ALA A 519 15.66 7.73 -23.60
N LYS A 520 15.44 7.22 -24.81
CA LYS A 520 14.33 7.65 -25.68
C LYS A 520 12.98 7.28 -25.05
N ARG A 521 12.90 6.09 -24.44
CA ARG A 521 11.68 5.69 -23.72
C ARG A 521 11.40 6.61 -22.54
N ALA A 522 12.42 6.97 -21.76
CA ALA A 522 12.29 7.93 -20.66
C ALA A 522 11.79 9.29 -21.16
N ASP A 523 12.27 9.78 -22.29
CA ASP A 523 11.79 11.02 -22.91
C ASP A 523 10.31 10.93 -23.34
N LEU A 524 9.88 9.80 -23.89
CA LEU A 524 8.47 9.56 -24.23
C LEU A 524 7.58 9.53 -22.99
N VAL A 525 8.03 8.88 -21.91
CA VAL A 525 7.33 8.86 -20.61
C VAL A 525 7.22 10.27 -20.03
N LYS A 526 8.25 11.11 -20.15
CA LYS A 526 8.21 12.52 -19.75
C LYS A 526 7.23 13.34 -20.60
N GLN A 527 7.15 13.08 -21.90
CA GLN A 527 6.16 13.72 -22.78
C GLN A 527 4.72 13.34 -22.41
N LEU A 528 4.47 12.10 -21.99
CA LEU A 528 3.16 11.67 -21.49
C LEU A 528 2.75 12.47 -20.24
N GLN A 529 3.66 12.63 -19.28
CA GLN A 529 3.41 13.41 -18.07
C GLN A 529 3.18 14.89 -18.38
N SER A 530 4.00 15.48 -19.28
CA SER A 530 3.79 16.86 -19.77
C SER A 530 2.40 17.02 -20.37
N ARG A 531 1.93 16.05 -21.16
CA ARG A 531 0.60 16.10 -21.77
C ARG A 531 -0.53 16.08 -20.74
N LEU A 532 -0.45 15.24 -19.72
CA LEU A 532 -1.44 15.20 -18.62
C LEU A 532 -1.46 16.52 -17.84
N TYR A 533 -0.28 17.06 -17.56
CA TYR A 533 -0.12 18.33 -16.85
C TYR A 533 -0.69 19.50 -17.67
N ASP A 534 -0.29 19.65 -18.93
CA ASP A 534 -0.71 20.74 -19.81
C ASP A 534 -2.22 20.74 -20.06
N THR A 535 -2.83 19.57 -20.13
CA THR A 535 -4.29 19.43 -20.32
C THR A 535 -5.10 19.62 -19.04
N GLY A 536 -4.43 19.60 -17.86
CA GLY A 536 -5.08 19.79 -16.56
C GLY A 536 -6.01 18.64 -16.15
N TYR A 537 -5.86 17.45 -16.73
CA TYR A 537 -6.67 16.30 -16.37
C TYR A 537 -6.30 15.73 -14.99
N MET A 538 -5.02 15.83 -14.64
CA MET A 538 -4.49 15.38 -13.36
C MET A 538 -3.70 16.50 -12.70
N ASN A 539 -4.17 16.94 -11.53
CA ASN A 539 -3.48 17.91 -10.71
C ASN A 539 -2.72 17.17 -9.59
N VAL A 540 -1.46 16.81 -9.85
CA VAL A 540 -0.60 16.25 -8.81
C VAL A 540 -0.23 17.37 -7.84
N MET A 541 -0.72 17.28 -6.60
CA MET A 541 -0.54 18.33 -5.60
C MET A 541 0.70 18.10 -4.75
N ALA A 542 0.99 16.84 -4.41
CA ALA A 542 2.11 16.48 -3.55
C ALA A 542 2.61 15.06 -3.84
N TYR A 543 3.86 14.80 -3.45
CA TYR A 543 4.41 13.46 -3.29
C TYR A 543 4.67 13.25 -1.79
N PRO A 544 3.77 12.53 -1.08
CA PRO A 544 3.96 12.23 0.33
C PRO A 544 5.22 11.39 0.55
N ASN A 545 5.96 11.69 1.63
CA ASN A 545 7.13 10.92 2.01
C ASN A 545 6.73 9.55 2.61
N ALA A 546 7.62 8.59 2.50
CA ALA A 546 7.59 7.37 3.29
C ALA A 546 8.36 7.66 4.59
N VAL A 547 7.64 7.74 5.71
CA VAL A 547 8.23 8.01 7.02
C VAL A 547 8.17 6.74 7.85
N GLU A 548 9.35 6.26 8.26
CA GLU A 548 9.58 4.98 8.92
C GLU A 548 10.49 5.21 10.13
N ALA A 549 10.54 4.26 11.06
CA ALA A 549 11.46 4.36 12.18
C ALA A 549 12.04 2.99 12.56
N TYR A 550 13.28 2.98 13.03
CA TYR A 550 13.95 1.76 13.45
C TYR A 550 14.91 1.98 14.62
N ARG A 551 15.24 0.89 15.29
CA ARG A 551 16.17 0.86 16.41
C ARG A 551 17.60 0.66 15.94
N THR A 552 18.48 1.58 16.30
CA THR A 552 19.91 1.54 15.95
C THR A 552 20.72 0.62 16.87
N ASP A 553 20.19 0.28 18.04
CA ASP A 553 20.78 -0.72 18.96
C ASP A 553 20.41 -2.18 18.58
N GLN A 554 19.51 -2.38 17.61
CA GLN A 554 19.16 -3.69 17.07
C GLN A 554 19.59 -3.85 15.60
N ILE A 555 19.67 -2.73 14.85
CA ILE A 555 20.03 -2.71 13.43
C ILE A 555 21.24 -1.79 13.25
N GLU A 556 22.42 -2.36 12.98
CA GLU A 556 23.63 -1.61 12.69
C GLU A 556 23.54 -0.90 11.34
N SER A 557 23.12 -1.63 10.31
CA SER A 557 22.95 -1.08 8.97
C SER A 557 21.78 -1.71 8.22
N ILE A 558 21.15 -0.92 7.34
CA ILE A 558 20.04 -1.35 6.49
C ILE A 558 20.04 -0.54 5.19
N THR A 559 19.84 -1.21 4.06
CA THR A 559 19.85 -0.56 2.75
C THR A 559 18.51 0.10 2.45
N THR A 560 18.55 1.37 2.05
CA THR A 560 17.41 2.10 1.50
C THR A 560 17.32 1.92 -0.03
N MET A 561 16.16 2.20 -0.61
CA MET A 561 15.96 2.16 -2.07
C MET A 561 15.11 3.36 -2.54
N PRO A 562 15.66 4.30 -3.32
CA PRO A 562 17.07 4.37 -3.78
C PRO A 562 18.07 4.43 -2.63
N ARG A 563 19.30 3.93 -2.87
CA ARG A 563 20.35 3.87 -1.85
C ARG A 563 20.63 5.26 -1.30
N ASP A 564 20.75 5.35 0.03
CA ASP A 564 21.08 6.54 0.80
C ASP A 564 20.02 7.67 0.81
N ALA A 565 18.91 7.49 0.09
CA ALA A 565 17.86 8.51 -0.01
C ALA A 565 16.43 7.93 -0.15
N GLY A 566 16.26 6.63 0.04
CA GLY A 566 14.98 5.96 -0.18
C GLY A 566 14.35 5.38 1.08
N ASN A 567 13.24 4.69 0.88
CA ASN A 567 12.56 3.95 1.93
C ASN A 567 13.21 2.57 2.15
N ILE A 568 12.91 2.02 3.32
CA ILE A 568 13.36 0.69 3.77
C ILE A 568 12.25 -0.34 3.50
N TYR A 569 11.03 -0.06 3.93
CA TYR A 569 9.89 -0.95 3.73
C TYR A 569 9.22 -0.73 2.37
N GLY A 570 8.70 -1.81 1.76
CA GLY A 570 8.00 -1.72 0.48
C GLY A 570 8.92 -1.40 -0.71
N GLN A 571 10.15 -1.84 -0.66
CA GLN A 571 11.08 -1.76 -1.79
C GLN A 571 10.64 -2.71 -2.91
N ASP A 572 11.03 -2.37 -4.14
CA ASP A 572 10.86 -3.26 -5.30
C ASP A 572 11.98 -4.31 -5.36
N GLY A 573 12.30 -4.91 -4.24
CA GLY A 573 13.35 -5.89 -4.04
C GLY A 573 13.41 -6.35 -2.57
N TYR A 574 14.39 -7.16 -2.26
CA TYR A 574 14.64 -7.69 -0.92
C TYR A 574 15.81 -6.98 -0.20
N TRP A 575 16.32 -5.87 -0.76
CA TRP A 575 17.61 -5.29 -0.39
C TRP A 575 17.70 -4.88 1.05
N SER A 576 16.66 -4.23 1.60
CA SER A 576 16.65 -3.78 2.99
C SER A 576 16.87 -4.94 3.96
N TRP A 577 16.04 -5.96 3.88
CA TRP A 577 16.05 -7.06 4.82
C TRP A 577 17.19 -8.05 4.57
N TRP A 578 17.53 -8.30 3.30
CA TRP A 578 18.64 -9.18 2.94
C TRP A 578 20.00 -8.61 3.37
N SER A 579 20.20 -7.30 3.29
CA SER A 579 21.47 -6.64 3.61
C SER A 579 21.54 -6.11 5.04
N ALA A 580 20.42 -6.10 5.79
CA ALA A 580 20.41 -5.63 7.15
C ALA A 580 21.41 -6.40 8.01
N THR A 581 22.14 -5.68 8.87
CA THR A 581 23.08 -6.27 9.82
C THR A 581 22.60 -6.03 11.23
N PRO A 582 22.62 -7.05 12.11
CA PRO A 582 22.32 -6.86 13.52
C PRO A 582 23.39 -5.96 14.16
N ALA A 583 22.96 -5.11 15.08
CA ALA A 583 23.90 -4.36 15.91
C ALA A 583 24.68 -5.33 16.81
N ALA A 584 25.97 -5.09 16.99
CA ALA A 584 26.77 -5.89 17.91
C ALA A 584 26.17 -5.79 19.31
N VAL A 585 25.82 -6.93 19.89
CA VAL A 585 25.50 -7.01 21.31
C VAL A 585 26.78 -6.59 22.03
N GLY A 586 26.77 -5.39 22.64
CA GLY A 586 27.89 -4.96 23.47
C GLY A 586 28.15 -6.08 24.46
N GLU A 587 29.39 -6.62 24.48
CA GLU A 587 29.79 -7.50 25.57
C GLU A 587 29.47 -6.75 26.86
N ALA A 588 28.42 -7.20 27.56
CA ALA A 588 28.17 -6.71 28.90
C ALA A 588 29.47 -6.95 29.65
N SER A 589 30.20 -5.87 29.95
CA SER A 589 31.35 -5.96 30.83
C SER A 589 30.86 -6.73 32.06
N GLU A 590 31.41 -7.92 32.28
CA GLU A 590 31.26 -8.64 33.52
C GLU A 590 31.89 -7.80 34.64
N GLU A 591 31.27 -6.69 35.01
CA GLU A 591 31.42 -6.17 36.35
C GLU A 591 30.73 -7.19 37.25
N SER A 592 31.56 -8.03 37.82
CA SER A 592 31.19 -8.92 38.92
C SER A 592 30.54 -8.09 40.03
N SER A 593 29.27 -7.81 39.91
CA SER A 593 28.54 -7.17 40.99
C SER A 593 28.15 -8.24 42.02
N SER A 594 28.86 -8.21 43.13
CA SER A 594 28.43 -8.81 44.40
C SER A 594 27.10 -8.21 44.93
N ALA A 595 26.25 -7.67 44.04
CA ALA A 595 24.94 -7.10 44.35
C ALA A 595 23.80 -8.13 44.47
N GLY A 596 24.04 -9.40 44.10
CA GLY A 596 23.00 -10.45 44.14
C GLY A 596 22.55 -10.86 45.55
N VAL A 597 23.31 -10.52 46.61
CA VAL A 597 22.95 -10.83 48.01
C VAL A 597 22.13 -9.72 48.67
N ILE A 598 22.22 -8.49 48.21
CA ILE A 598 21.51 -7.33 48.81
C ILE A 598 20.05 -7.25 48.34
N ILE A 599 19.72 -7.69 47.11
CA ILE A 599 18.36 -7.65 46.57
C ILE A 599 17.43 -8.63 47.30
N GLY A 600 17.92 -9.78 47.75
CA GLY A 600 17.12 -10.73 48.52
C GLY A 600 16.66 -10.22 49.90
N ILE A 601 17.42 -9.30 50.51
CA ILE A 601 17.12 -8.74 51.83
C ILE A 601 16.14 -7.57 51.73
N VAL A 602 16.21 -6.76 50.67
CA VAL A 602 15.32 -5.62 50.46
C VAL A 602 13.90 -6.09 50.07
N ALA A 603 13.78 -7.14 49.28
CA ALA A 603 12.47 -7.74 48.93
C ALA A 603 11.76 -8.35 50.16
N GLY A 604 12.50 -8.97 51.08
CA GLY A 604 11.95 -9.49 52.31
C GLY A 604 11.42 -8.42 53.29
N VAL A 605 12.09 -7.27 53.35
CA VAL A 605 11.69 -6.15 54.22
C VAL A 605 10.48 -5.42 53.69
N VAL A 606 10.33 -5.27 52.36
CA VAL A 606 9.16 -4.63 51.75
C VAL A 606 7.88 -5.45 51.91
N VAL A 607 7.97 -6.80 51.86
CA VAL A 607 6.82 -7.68 52.08
C VAL A 607 6.37 -7.63 53.56
N LEU A 608 7.30 -7.57 54.51
CA LEU A 608 6.96 -7.48 55.93
C LEU A 608 6.41 -6.09 56.33
N ALA A 609 6.88 -5.01 55.69
CA ALA A 609 6.33 -3.68 55.89
C ALA A 609 4.94 -3.50 55.23
N GLY A 610 4.68 -4.13 54.08
CA GLY A 610 3.38 -4.14 53.41
C GLY A 610 2.28 -4.85 54.23
N VAL A 611 2.59 -5.97 54.86
CA VAL A 611 1.67 -6.75 55.72
C VAL A 611 1.40 -6.00 57.04
N GLY A 612 2.40 -5.35 57.62
CA GLY A 612 2.23 -4.52 58.82
C GLY A 612 1.34 -3.30 58.59
N SER A 613 1.44 -2.63 57.42
CA SER A 613 0.63 -1.46 57.05
C SER A 613 -0.81 -1.83 56.76
N PHE A 614 -1.08 -3.03 56.20
CA PHE A 614 -2.42 -3.51 55.91
C PHE A 614 -3.21 -3.83 57.21
N PHE A 615 -2.56 -4.36 58.22
CA PHE A 615 -3.20 -4.60 59.53
C PHE A 615 -3.35 -3.31 60.36
N GLY A 616 -2.47 -2.34 60.20
CA GLY A 616 -2.59 -1.04 60.87
C GLY A 616 -3.75 -0.16 60.35
N MET A 617 -4.00 -0.19 59.05
CA MET A 617 -5.15 0.52 58.45
C MET A 617 -6.50 -0.09 58.77
N ARG A 618 -6.60 -1.41 58.96
CA ARG A 618 -7.86 -2.07 59.34
C ARG A 618 -8.26 -1.81 60.79
N ARG A 619 -7.33 -1.42 61.66
CA ARG A 619 -7.64 -1.01 63.06
C ARG A 619 -8.06 0.46 63.17
N ARG A 620 -7.71 1.33 62.20
CA ARG A 620 -8.16 2.75 62.20
C ARG A 620 -9.56 2.94 61.60
N ALA A 621 -9.98 2.11 60.68
CA ALA A 621 -11.30 2.17 60.07
C ALA A 621 -12.46 1.72 60.97
N SER A 622 -12.15 1.04 62.09
CA SER A 622 -13.17 0.58 63.08
C SER A 622 -13.33 1.51 64.32
N ALA A 623 -12.65 2.66 64.31
CA ALA A 623 -12.71 3.62 65.43
C ALA A 623 -13.44 4.94 65.09
N GLU A 624 -13.85 5.19 63.83
CA GLU A 624 -14.53 6.42 63.39
C GLU A 624 -16.04 6.25 63.17
N ASP A 625 -16.63 5.08 63.44
CA ASP A 625 -18.09 4.86 63.33
C ASP A 625 -18.78 4.79 64.71
N ARG A 626 -18.31 5.56 65.70
CA ARG A 626 -19.03 5.79 66.96
C ARG A 626 -18.79 7.22 67.45
N GLU A 627 -19.55 8.16 66.85
CA GLU A 627 -20.15 9.33 67.54
C GLU A 627 -21.23 9.94 66.63
#